data_32d50a3816c24ac627606ff4dcacbc66
#
_entry.id   32d50a3816c24ac627606ff4dcacbc66
#
_cell.length_a   1.000
_cell.length_b   1.000
_cell.length_c   1.000
_cell.angle_alpha   90.00
_cell.angle_beta   90.00
_cell.angle_gamma   90.00
#
_symmetry.space_group_name_H-M   'P 1'
#
loop_
_entity.id
_entity.type
_entity.pdbx_description
1 polymer ?
#
loop_
_entity_poly.entity_id
_entity_poly.type
_entity_poly.pdbx_seq_one_letter_code
_entity_poly.pdbx_strand_id
1 'polypeptide(L)'
;MAIIVNIFLPPVAPLITMLMLGNLLRECLVVTKLSETASNTLLNIVTLVLTVAIGSTMAADTFLTTDTILIIALGLVAFAFGTGSGVVCAKLMNKISGGRINPLIGSAGIASVPIAARVSHLVGQQESRNVFLLMHAMGPNLAGVFGTAISGGIMLALLS
;
A
#
# COMPACT_ATOMS: atom_id res chain seq x y z
N MET A 1 21.18 2.71 6.33
CA MET A 1 20.23 1.79 5.65
C MET A 1 19.68 2.37 4.35
N ALA A 2 19.01 3.51 4.31
CA ALA A 2 18.44 4.07 3.06
C ALA A 2 19.47 4.24 1.92
N ILE A 3 20.65 4.77 2.20
CA ILE A 3 21.68 4.97 1.20
C ILE A 3 22.12 3.64 0.55
N ILE A 4 22.31 2.61 1.37
CA ILE A 4 22.71 1.27 0.88
C ILE A 4 21.63 0.70 -0.04
N VAL A 5 20.37 0.74 0.39
CA VAL A 5 19.25 0.21 -0.41
C VAL A 5 19.07 0.99 -1.71
N ASN A 6 19.23 2.31 -1.68
CA ASN A 6 19.11 3.16 -2.88
C ASN A 6 20.22 2.91 -3.92
N ILE A 7 21.40 2.49 -3.48
CA ILE A 7 22.49 2.11 -4.39
C ILE A 7 22.18 0.78 -5.11
N PHE A 8 21.62 -0.20 -4.37
CA PHE A 8 21.31 -1.51 -4.95
C PHE A 8 20.01 -1.54 -5.76
N LEU A 9 19.04 -0.66 -5.42
CA LEU A 9 17.71 -0.64 -6.05
C LEU A 9 17.31 0.79 -6.42
N PRO A 10 17.94 1.39 -7.46
CA PRO A 10 17.66 2.76 -7.88
C PRO A 10 16.17 3.08 -8.14
N PRO A 11 15.35 2.18 -8.73
CA PRO A 11 13.93 2.46 -8.98
C PRO A 11 13.11 2.69 -7.71
N VAL A 12 13.57 2.17 -6.57
CA VAL A 12 12.86 2.28 -5.27
C VAL A 12 13.37 3.48 -4.45
N ALA A 13 14.44 4.14 -4.92
CA ALA A 13 15.09 5.24 -4.20
C ALA A 13 14.13 6.37 -3.79
N PRO A 14 13.24 6.89 -4.65
CA PRO A 14 12.30 7.96 -4.24
C PRO A 14 11.39 7.53 -3.10
N LEU A 15 10.90 6.29 -3.13
CA LEU A 15 9.98 5.75 -2.12
C LEU A 15 10.68 5.63 -0.75
N ILE A 16 11.89 5.06 -0.73
CA ILE A 16 12.65 4.87 0.51
C ILE A 16 13.10 6.21 1.08
N THR A 17 13.52 7.14 0.23
CA THR A 17 13.92 8.48 0.65
C THR A 17 12.77 9.23 1.30
N MET A 18 11.58 9.19 0.70
CA MET A 18 10.38 9.82 1.26
C MET A 18 9.91 9.15 2.55
N LEU A 19 10.01 7.82 2.66
CA LEU A 19 9.73 7.12 3.91
C LEU A 19 10.69 7.56 5.03
N MET A 20 11.99 7.65 4.74
CA MET A 20 12.98 8.08 5.72
C MET A 20 12.78 9.55 6.12
N LEU A 21 12.42 10.41 5.17
CA LEU A 21 12.05 11.80 5.45
C LEU A 21 10.82 11.88 6.37
N GLY A 22 9.78 11.11 6.08
CA GLY A 22 8.58 11.05 6.92
C GLY A 22 8.89 10.56 8.34
N ASN A 23 9.73 9.53 8.45
CA ASN A 23 10.20 9.03 9.75
C ASN A 23 11.02 10.08 10.50
N LEU A 24 11.92 10.79 9.80
CA LEU A 24 12.70 11.88 10.40
C LEU A 24 11.80 12.99 10.94
N LEU A 25 10.81 13.44 10.16
CA LEU A 25 9.85 14.47 10.59
C LEU A 25 9.06 14.04 11.83
N ARG A 26 8.74 12.76 11.93
CA ARG A 26 8.00 12.21 13.07
C ARG A 26 8.85 12.06 14.32
N GLU A 27 10.08 11.55 14.18
CA GLU A 27 10.94 11.21 15.30
C GLU A 27 11.73 12.42 15.87
N CYS A 28 11.97 13.46 15.06
CA CYS A 28 12.71 14.63 15.55
C CYS A 28 11.95 15.48 16.57
N LEU A 29 10.63 15.31 16.69
CA LEU A 29 9.73 15.98 17.65
C LEU A 29 9.74 17.51 17.63
N VAL A 30 10.62 18.14 16.85
CA VAL A 30 10.76 19.60 16.74
C VAL A 30 9.75 20.17 15.72
N VAL A 31 9.44 19.41 14.67
CA VAL A 31 8.57 19.83 13.56
C VAL A 31 7.24 19.08 13.56
N THR A 32 6.63 18.89 14.71
CA THR A 32 5.37 18.13 14.88
C THR A 32 4.25 18.64 13.98
N LYS A 33 4.08 19.95 13.84
CA LYS A 33 3.08 20.57 12.93
C LYS A 33 3.35 20.23 11.48
N LEU A 34 4.63 20.16 11.07
CA LEU A 34 4.97 19.81 9.69
C LEU A 34 4.69 18.33 9.41
N SER A 35 5.00 17.45 10.36
CA SER A 35 4.67 16.03 10.30
C SER A 35 3.16 15.80 10.20
N GLU A 36 2.37 16.52 10.99
CA GLU A 36 0.91 16.45 10.97
C GLU A 36 0.32 17.00 9.66
N THR A 37 0.86 18.10 9.15
CA THR A 37 0.46 18.68 7.86
C THR A 37 0.78 17.73 6.71
N ALA A 38 1.95 17.11 6.72
CA ALA A 38 2.36 16.15 5.70
C ALA A 38 1.48 14.89 5.72
N SER A 39 1.16 14.35 6.88
CA SER A 39 0.38 13.11 7.01
C SER A 39 -1.12 13.28 6.76
N ASN A 40 -1.66 14.48 6.87
CA ASN A 40 -3.08 14.75 6.70
C ASN A 40 -3.36 15.69 5.51
N THR A 41 -2.96 16.95 5.61
CA THR A 41 -3.32 17.98 4.64
C THR A 41 -2.66 17.74 3.29
N LEU A 42 -1.35 17.52 3.27
CA LEU A 42 -0.61 17.27 2.03
C LEU A 42 -1.09 15.98 1.36
N LEU A 43 -1.29 14.91 2.13
CA LEU A 43 -1.84 13.64 1.62
C LEU A 43 -3.19 13.87 0.93
N ASN A 44 -4.09 14.63 1.53
CA ASN A 44 -5.41 14.92 0.96
C ASN A 44 -5.31 15.74 -0.33
N ILE A 45 -4.46 16.77 -0.37
CA ILE A 45 -4.24 17.60 -1.55
C ILE A 45 -3.66 16.75 -2.69
N VAL A 46 -2.61 15.97 -2.41
CA VAL A 46 -1.98 15.10 -3.42
C VAL A 46 -2.97 14.05 -3.94
N THR A 47 -3.77 13.46 -3.06
CA THR A 47 -4.82 12.50 -3.46
C THR A 47 -5.86 13.15 -4.38
N LEU A 48 -6.26 14.38 -4.09
CA LEU A 48 -7.23 15.13 -4.89
C LEU A 48 -6.67 15.44 -6.28
N VAL A 49 -5.44 15.95 -6.35
CA VAL A 49 -4.74 16.24 -7.61
C VAL A 49 -4.54 14.96 -8.42
N LEU A 50 -4.12 13.87 -7.78
CA LEU A 50 -3.95 12.56 -8.42
C LEU A 50 -5.27 12.04 -9.00
N THR A 51 -6.36 12.15 -8.24
CA THR A 51 -7.69 11.69 -8.69
C THR A 51 -8.18 12.49 -9.91
N VAL A 52 -7.98 13.80 -9.90
CA VAL A 52 -8.33 14.66 -11.04
C VAL A 52 -7.45 14.33 -12.25
N ALA A 53 -6.15 14.16 -12.05
CA ALA A 53 -5.23 13.79 -13.12
C ALA A 53 -5.60 12.46 -13.77
N ILE A 54 -5.89 11.42 -12.95
CA ILE A 54 -6.33 10.12 -13.45
C ILE A 54 -7.68 10.24 -14.15
N GLY A 55 -8.63 10.98 -13.56
CA GLY A 55 -9.96 11.21 -14.16
C GLY A 55 -9.88 11.90 -15.51
N SER A 56 -8.94 12.83 -15.70
CA SER A 56 -8.74 13.51 -16.99
C SER A 56 -8.21 12.60 -18.10
N THR A 57 -7.54 11.51 -17.76
CA THR A 57 -7.07 10.51 -18.74
C THR A 57 -8.13 9.48 -19.14
N MET A 58 -9.26 9.45 -18.42
CA MET A 58 -10.37 8.53 -18.69
C MET A 58 -11.32 9.05 -19.79
N ALA A 59 -10.76 9.46 -20.95
CA ALA A 59 -11.58 9.77 -22.12
C ALA A 59 -12.14 8.47 -22.72
N ALA A 60 -13.40 8.51 -23.16
CA ALA A 60 -14.10 7.31 -23.65
C ALA A 60 -13.37 6.60 -24.79
N ASP A 61 -12.77 7.37 -25.68
CA ASP A 61 -12.07 6.86 -26.86
C ASP A 61 -10.77 6.11 -26.53
N THR A 62 -10.14 6.45 -25.42
CA THR A 62 -8.88 5.81 -24.98
C THR A 62 -9.10 4.79 -23.89
N PHE A 63 -10.16 4.95 -23.09
CA PHE A 63 -10.41 4.09 -21.92
C PHE A 63 -11.25 2.84 -22.27
N LEU A 64 -12.20 2.95 -23.23
CA LEU A 64 -13.06 1.84 -23.66
C LEU A 64 -12.43 1.00 -24.78
N THR A 65 -11.13 0.79 -24.75
CA THR A 65 -10.45 -0.14 -25.65
C THR A 65 -10.47 -1.56 -25.07
N THR A 66 -10.43 -2.56 -25.95
CA THR A 66 -10.40 -3.97 -25.53
C THR A 66 -9.23 -4.26 -24.59
N ASP A 67 -8.07 -3.67 -24.87
CA ASP A 67 -6.86 -3.83 -24.05
C ASP A 67 -7.03 -3.26 -22.64
N THR A 68 -7.65 -2.09 -22.54
CA THR A 68 -7.92 -1.47 -21.23
C THR A 68 -8.90 -2.30 -20.39
N ILE A 69 -9.97 -2.81 -21.01
CA ILE A 69 -10.93 -3.69 -20.33
C ILE A 69 -10.25 -4.97 -19.85
N LEU A 70 -9.38 -5.55 -20.66
CA LEU A 70 -8.61 -6.74 -20.30
C LEU A 70 -7.64 -6.47 -19.15
N ILE A 71 -6.97 -5.33 -19.16
CA ILE A 71 -6.08 -4.89 -18.05
C ILE A 71 -6.88 -4.73 -16.76
N ILE A 72 -8.07 -4.10 -16.82
CA ILE A 72 -8.94 -3.92 -15.64
C ILE A 72 -9.38 -5.28 -15.10
N ALA A 73 -9.82 -6.20 -15.97
CA ALA A 73 -10.24 -7.55 -15.57
C ALA A 73 -9.09 -8.32 -14.91
N LEU A 74 -7.90 -8.29 -15.53
CA LEU A 74 -6.70 -8.91 -14.97
C LEU A 74 -6.29 -8.28 -13.63
N GLY A 75 -6.38 -6.96 -13.52
CA GLY A 75 -6.10 -6.23 -12.28
C GLY A 75 -7.04 -6.65 -11.15
N LEU A 76 -8.33 -6.79 -11.45
CA LEU A 76 -9.34 -7.24 -10.49
C LEU A 76 -9.05 -8.65 -9.96
N VAL A 77 -8.72 -9.58 -10.88
CA VAL A 77 -8.31 -10.93 -10.53
C VAL A 77 -7.02 -10.93 -9.70
N ALA A 78 -6.02 -10.15 -10.10
CA ALA A 78 -4.75 -10.02 -9.37
C ALA A 78 -4.95 -9.49 -7.93
N PHE A 79 -5.82 -8.48 -7.75
CA PHE A 79 -6.15 -7.97 -6.41
C PHE A 79 -6.90 -9.01 -5.56
N ALA A 80 -7.82 -9.76 -6.15
CA ALA A 80 -8.52 -10.83 -5.44
C ALA A 80 -7.55 -11.92 -4.95
N PHE A 81 -6.64 -12.35 -5.82
CA PHE A 81 -5.58 -13.30 -5.47
C PHE A 81 -4.61 -12.73 -4.43
N GLY A 82 -4.18 -11.48 -4.58
CA GLY A 82 -3.30 -10.81 -3.63
C GLY A 82 -3.92 -10.72 -2.23
N THR A 83 -5.18 -10.32 -2.15
CA THR A 83 -5.92 -10.26 -0.88
C THR A 83 -6.09 -11.65 -0.27
N GLY A 84 -6.48 -12.63 -1.06
CA GLY A 84 -6.69 -14.01 -0.62
C GLY A 84 -5.39 -14.65 -0.12
N SER A 85 -4.30 -14.53 -0.87
CA SER A 85 -2.99 -15.06 -0.49
C SER A 85 -2.45 -14.39 0.77
N GLY A 86 -2.66 -13.08 0.92
CA GLY A 86 -2.30 -12.34 2.14
C GLY A 86 -3.00 -12.87 3.38
N VAL A 87 -4.31 -13.16 3.28
CA VAL A 87 -5.08 -13.76 4.39
C VAL A 87 -4.58 -15.18 4.71
N VAL A 88 -4.26 -15.98 3.69
CA VAL A 88 -3.71 -17.34 3.88
C VAL A 88 -2.35 -17.28 4.58
N CYS A 89 -1.45 -16.39 4.15
CA CYS A 89 -0.17 -16.17 4.81
C CYS A 89 -0.34 -15.73 6.27
N ALA A 90 -1.26 -14.81 6.54
CA ALA A 90 -1.55 -14.38 7.90
C ALA A 90 -2.19 -15.49 8.76
N LYS A 91 -2.99 -16.40 8.19
CA LYS A 91 -3.47 -17.61 8.88
C LYS A 91 -2.33 -18.55 9.25
N LEU A 92 -1.36 -18.74 8.35
CA LEU A 92 -0.18 -19.55 8.65
C LEU A 92 0.64 -18.91 9.77
N MET A 93 0.88 -17.60 9.71
CA MET A 93 1.55 -16.85 10.76
C MET A 93 0.81 -16.95 12.10
N ASN A 94 -0.52 -16.85 12.08
CA ASN A 94 -1.34 -17.01 13.28
C ASN A 94 -1.17 -18.39 13.92
N LYS A 95 -1.14 -19.44 13.10
CA LYS A 95 -0.93 -20.81 13.58
C LYS A 95 0.45 -20.99 14.21
N ILE A 96 1.50 -20.39 13.61
CA ILE A 96 2.87 -20.45 14.14
C ILE A 96 3.00 -19.61 15.41
N SER A 97 2.33 -18.48 15.49
CA SER A 97 2.37 -17.54 16.63
C SER A 97 1.44 -17.90 17.79
N GLY A 98 0.79 -19.07 17.75
CA GLY A 98 -0.10 -19.50 18.82
C GLY A 98 -1.38 -18.68 18.98
N GLY A 99 -1.96 -18.19 17.88
CA GLY A 99 -3.26 -17.50 17.88
C GLY A 99 -3.22 -15.98 18.16
N ARG A 100 -2.03 -15.37 18.15
CA ARG A 100 -1.86 -13.94 18.50
C ARG A 100 -2.11 -12.96 17.36
N ILE A 101 -2.15 -13.43 16.11
CA ILE A 101 -2.26 -12.60 14.92
C ILE A 101 -3.65 -12.79 14.31
N ASN A 102 -4.39 -11.70 14.14
CA ASN A 102 -5.66 -11.77 13.43
C ASN A 102 -5.39 -11.94 11.92
N PRO A 103 -5.89 -13.01 11.27
CA PRO A 103 -5.65 -13.27 9.85
C PRO A 103 -6.12 -12.16 8.89
N LEU A 104 -7.10 -11.35 9.31
CA LEU A 104 -7.63 -10.24 8.52
C LEU A 104 -6.58 -9.17 8.22
N ILE A 105 -5.52 -9.03 9.02
CA ILE A 105 -4.46 -8.05 8.71
C ILE A 105 -3.73 -8.38 7.41
N GLY A 106 -3.69 -9.65 7.01
CA GLY A 106 -3.07 -10.07 5.76
C GLY A 106 -3.81 -9.58 4.52
N SER A 107 -5.11 -9.30 4.60
CA SER A 107 -5.88 -8.72 3.48
C SER A 107 -5.40 -7.32 3.10
N ALA A 108 -4.70 -6.63 4.01
CA ALA A 108 -4.12 -5.32 3.76
C ALA A 108 -2.77 -5.36 3.03
N GLY A 109 -2.23 -6.54 2.68
CA GLY A 109 -0.92 -6.70 2.03
C GLY A 109 -0.85 -6.25 0.57
N ILE A 110 -1.83 -5.52 0.09
CA ILE A 110 -1.85 -4.89 -1.24
C ILE A 110 -1.40 -3.43 -1.17
N ALA A 111 -0.81 -2.94 -2.27
CA ALA A 111 -0.19 -1.62 -2.36
C ALA A 111 -1.20 -0.45 -2.42
N SER A 112 -2.08 -0.33 -1.45
CA SER A 112 -3.08 0.74 -1.38
C SER A 112 -3.15 1.38 0.01
N VAL A 113 -2.07 2.03 0.40
CA VAL A 113 -1.95 2.71 1.71
C VAL A 113 -2.76 4.02 1.71
N PRO A 114 -3.58 4.29 2.73
CA PRO A 114 -3.98 3.47 3.87
C PRO A 114 -5.33 2.74 3.66
N ILE A 115 -5.84 2.69 2.42
CA ILE A 115 -7.21 2.26 2.11
C ILE A 115 -7.42 0.79 2.49
N ALA A 116 -6.52 -0.11 2.09
CA ALA A 116 -6.65 -1.53 2.39
C ALA A 116 -6.64 -1.82 3.90
N ALA A 117 -5.81 -1.11 4.67
CA ALA A 117 -5.79 -1.23 6.11
C ALA A 117 -7.10 -0.77 6.76
N ARG A 118 -7.73 0.30 6.24
CA ARG A 118 -9.04 0.76 6.70
C ARG A 118 -10.15 -0.24 6.38
N VAL A 119 -10.14 -0.80 5.18
CA VAL A 119 -11.12 -1.83 4.78
C VAL A 119 -10.99 -3.07 5.66
N SER A 120 -9.78 -3.56 5.88
CA SER A 120 -9.53 -4.70 6.78
C SER A 120 -10.02 -4.43 8.20
N HIS A 121 -9.84 -3.20 8.69
CA HIS A 121 -10.34 -2.78 10.00
C HIS A 121 -11.87 -2.75 10.05
N LEU A 122 -12.52 -2.15 9.05
CA LEU A 122 -14.00 -2.09 8.97
C LEU A 122 -14.62 -3.48 8.92
N VAL A 123 -14.08 -4.38 8.10
CA VAL A 123 -14.53 -5.77 8.03
C VAL A 123 -14.34 -6.48 9.38
N GLY A 124 -13.21 -6.25 10.05
CA GLY A 124 -12.96 -6.80 11.38
C GLY A 124 -13.95 -6.30 12.45
N GLN A 125 -14.36 -5.03 12.36
CA GLN A 125 -15.35 -4.46 13.29
C GLN A 125 -16.78 -4.94 13.01
N GLN A 126 -17.11 -5.33 11.78
CA GLN A 126 -18.40 -5.94 11.46
C GLN A 126 -18.58 -7.30 12.15
N GLU A 127 -17.49 -8.09 12.23
CA GLU A 127 -17.50 -9.37 12.92
C GLU A 127 -17.44 -9.20 14.46
N SER A 128 -16.63 -8.27 14.94
CA SER A 128 -16.46 -8.02 16.37
C SER A 128 -16.12 -6.55 16.63
N ARG A 129 -17.00 -5.83 17.30
CA ARG A 129 -16.85 -4.39 17.60
C ARG A 129 -15.62 -4.04 18.44
N ASN A 130 -15.05 -5.01 19.16
CA ASN A 130 -13.90 -4.80 20.03
C ASN A 130 -12.54 -5.02 19.31
N VAL A 131 -12.57 -5.39 18.02
CA VAL A 131 -11.36 -5.66 17.25
C VAL A 131 -10.86 -4.36 16.60
N PHE A 132 -9.65 -3.94 16.99
CA PHE A 132 -8.97 -2.77 16.43
C PHE A 132 -7.76 -3.21 15.60
N LEU A 133 -7.94 -3.33 14.28
CA LEU A 133 -6.92 -3.87 13.37
C LEU A 133 -6.12 -2.80 12.63
N LEU A 134 -6.57 -1.53 12.62
CA LEU A 134 -6.02 -0.50 11.74
C LEU A 134 -4.49 -0.39 11.83
N MET A 135 -3.96 -0.23 13.03
CA MET A 135 -2.51 -0.07 13.23
C MET A 135 -1.71 -1.32 12.83
N HIS A 136 -2.26 -2.50 13.11
CA HIS A 136 -1.62 -3.77 12.74
C HIS A 136 -1.68 -4.04 11.23
N ALA A 137 -2.77 -3.65 10.56
CA ALA A 137 -2.94 -3.78 9.12
C ALA A 137 -2.08 -2.79 8.31
N MET A 138 -1.65 -1.68 8.91
CA MET A 138 -0.75 -0.72 8.25
C MET A 138 0.63 -1.32 7.93
N GLY A 139 1.15 -2.25 8.76
CA GLY A 139 2.43 -2.92 8.50
C GLY A 139 2.43 -3.71 7.18
N PRO A 140 1.58 -4.73 7.02
CA PRO A 140 1.44 -5.45 5.76
C PRO A 140 1.10 -4.54 4.57
N ASN A 141 0.29 -3.51 4.78
CA ASN A 141 -0.09 -2.56 3.74
C ASN A 141 1.11 -1.77 3.21
N LEU A 142 1.97 -1.28 4.10
CA LEU A 142 3.21 -0.61 3.71
C LEU A 142 4.19 -1.58 3.05
N ALA A 143 4.31 -2.80 3.57
CA ALA A 143 5.14 -3.85 2.96
C ALA A 143 4.69 -4.17 1.52
N GLY A 144 3.38 -4.15 1.24
CA GLY A 144 2.82 -4.30 -0.11
C GLY A 144 3.30 -3.23 -1.09
N VAL A 145 3.41 -1.97 -0.66
CA VAL A 145 3.94 -0.87 -1.50
C VAL A 145 5.41 -1.12 -1.86
N PHE A 146 6.23 -1.48 -0.87
CA PHE A 146 7.63 -1.80 -1.13
C PHE A 146 7.79 -3.01 -2.06
N GLY A 147 7.03 -4.08 -1.80
CA GLY A 147 7.04 -5.27 -2.63
C GLY A 147 6.67 -4.99 -4.08
N THR A 148 5.64 -4.17 -4.31
CA THR A 148 5.21 -3.77 -5.66
C THR A 148 6.26 -2.91 -6.37
N ALA A 149 6.85 -1.95 -5.67
CA ALA A 149 7.89 -1.09 -6.24
C ALA A 149 9.14 -1.88 -6.62
N ILE A 150 9.58 -2.80 -5.77
CA ILE A 150 10.73 -3.68 -6.05
C ILE A 150 10.42 -4.60 -7.22
N SER A 151 9.27 -5.27 -7.22
CA SER A 151 8.88 -6.18 -8.31
C SER A 151 8.76 -5.45 -9.63
N GLY A 152 8.13 -4.27 -9.64
CA GLY A 152 8.03 -3.42 -10.82
C GLY A 152 9.40 -2.95 -11.34
N GLY A 153 10.29 -2.55 -10.44
CA GLY A 153 11.65 -2.16 -10.78
C GLY A 153 12.47 -3.31 -11.41
N ILE A 154 12.36 -4.51 -10.84
CA ILE A 154 13.02 -5.70 -11.38
C ILE A 154 12.46 -6.07 -12.74
N MET A 155 11.13 -6.06 -12.92
CA MET A 155 10.48 -6.35 -14.20
C MET A 155 10.92 -5.37 -15.28
N LEU A 156 10.96 -4.08 -14.99
CA LEU A 156 11.44 -3.06 -15.92
C LEU A 156 12.89 -3.30 -16.30
N ALA A 157 13.76 -3.64 -15.35
CA ALA A 157 15.18 -3.91 -15.61
C ALA A 157 15.41 -5.20 -16.43
N LEU A 158 14.49 -6.16 -16.36
CA LEU A 158 14.59 -7.41 -17.15
C LEU A 158 13.99 -7.27 -18.55
N LEU A 159 13.08 -6.33 -18.77
CA LEU A 159 12.36 -6.12 -20.04
C LEU A 159 12.98 -4.99 -20.88
N SER A 160 13.84 -4.15 -20.29
CA SER A 160 14.61 -3.10 -20.99
C SER A 160 15.93 -3.64 -21.50
#